data_f14287ee03adbfa3518776ceb0724503
#
_entry.id   f14287ee03adbfa3518776ceb0724503
#
_cell.length_a   1.000
_cell.length_b   1.000
_cell.length_c   1.000
_cell.angle_alpha   90.00
_cell.angle_beta   90.00
_cell.angle_gamma   90.00
#
_symmetry.space_group_name_H-M   'P 1'
#
loop_
_entity.id
_entity.type
_entity.pdbx_description
1 polymer ?
#
loop_
_entity_poly.entity_id
_entity_poly.type
_entity_poly.pdbx_seq_one_letter_code
_entity_poly.pdbx_strand_id
1 'polypeptide(L)'
;MWLRPSFQLPVLLGLFGGALLAAGAGAPLIHIPIFGSLSYLRHPADFTACSIGEIVILAAAGLSVVFALLKRPMLLWLTGTVALAQLVGTLVIFEHDAAAVVAKADQPNLVDPLMMWAGSALQHARFEWGIAVVAVGAVMLLAAALCAWRDASKA
;
A
#
# COMPACT_ATOMS: atom_id res chain seq x y z
N MET A 1 20.64 -30.85 9.71
CA MET A 1 19.66 -30.36 10.69
C MET A 1 18.44 -29.89 9.89
N TRP A 2 17.48 -30.81 9.70
CA TRP A 2 16.30 -30.56 8.84
C TRP A 2 15.34 -29.64 9.58
N LEU A 3 15.05 -28.49 9.00
CA LEU A 3 14.06 -27.54 9.53
C LEU A 3 12.70 -28.25 9.60
N ARG A 4 12.04 -28.20 10.74
CA ARG A 4 10.66 -28.71 10.88
C ARG A 4 9.78 -28.02 9.84
N PRO A 5 8.95 -28.76 9.08
CA PRO A 5 8.15 -28.20 7.99
C PRO A 5 7.20 -27.07 8.44
N SER A 6 6.79 -27.05 9.71
CA SER A 6 5.97 -26.00 10.31
C SER A 6 6.64 -24.60 10.33
N PHE A 7 7.97 -24.53 10.32
CA PHE A 7 8.71 -23.27 10.36
C PHE A 7 8.93 -22.64 8.97
N GLN A 8 8.74 -23.42 7.91
CA GLN A 8 8.98 -22.94 6.54
C GLN A 8 7.82 -22.09 6.02
N LEU A 9 6.57 -22.42 6.38
CA LEU A 9 5.38 -21.72 5.89
C LEU A 9 5.34 -20.24 6.28
N PRO A 10 5.50 -19.85 7.57
CA PRO A 10 5.52 -18.43 7.95
C PRO A 10 6.65 -17.64 7.28
N VAL A 11 7.83 -18.26 7.10
CA VAL A 11 8.97 -17.61 6.43
C VAL A 11 8.67 -17.36 4.95
N LEU A 12 8.14 -18.36 4.25
CA LEU A 12 7.75 -18.24 2.85
C LEU A 12 6.67 -17.18 2.66
N LEU A 13 5.61 -17.20 3.48
CA LEU A 13 4.56 -16.18 3.45
C LEU A 13 5.12 -14.78 3.71
N GLY A 14 6.08 -14.65 4.63
CA GLY A 14 6.75 -13.38 4.92
C GLY A 14 7.56 -12.86 3.73
N LEU A 15 8.32 -13.72 3.06
CA LEU A 15 9.09 -13.37 1.88
C LEU A 15 8.20 -12.98 0.70
N PHE A 16 7.17 -13.80 0.40
CA PHE A 16 6.22 -13.49 -0.67
C PHE A 16 5.40 -12.22 -0.38
N GLY A 17 4.93 -12.03 0.86
CA GLY A 17 4.23 -10.82 1.26
C GLY A 17 5.09 -9.57 1.11
N GLY A 18 6.37 -9.64 1.52
CA GLY A 18 7.33 -8.55 1.32
C GLY A 18 7.61 -8.26 -0.15
N ALA A 19 7.77 -9.30 -0.98
CA ALA A 19 7.96 -9.14 -2.42
C ALA A 19 6.74 -8.51 -3.10
N LEU A 20 5.51 -8.91 -2.68
CA LEU A 20 4.28 -8.30 -3.18
C LEU A 20 4.15 -6.83 -2.76
N LEU A 21 4.54 -6.46 -1.53
CA LEU A 21 4.55 -5.06 -1.11
C LEU A 21 5.53 -4.23 -1.97
N ALA A 22 6.73 -4.74 -2.22
CA ALA A 22 7.71 -4.07 -3.07
C ALA A 22 7.22 -3.92 -4.51
N ALA A 23 6.63 -4.97 -5.09
CA ALA A 23 6.02 -4.94 -6.42
C ALA A 23 4.82 -3.98 -6.47
N GLY A 24 3.97 -4.01 -5.42
CA GLY A 24 2.80 -3.15 -5.29
C GLY A 24 3.16 -1.67 -5.15
N ALA A 25 4.32 -1.33 -4.58
CA ALA A 25 4.80 0.06 -4.52
C ALA A 25 5.03 0.66 -5.91
N GLY A 26 5.48 -0.15 -6.89
CA GLY A 26 5.65 0.25 -8.28
C GLY A 26 4.40 0.13 -9.14
N ALA A 27 3.41 -0.62 -8.67
CA ALA A 27 2.18 -0.86 -9.40
C ALA A 27 1.25 0.37 -9.39
N PRO A 28 0.46 0.59 -10.45
CA PRO A 28 -0.48 1.69 -10.50
C PRO A 28 -1.58 1.50 -9.44
N LEU A 29 -1.78 2.53 -8.62
CA LEU A 29 -2.79 2.56 -7.56
C LEU A 29 -4.07 3.25 -8.02
N ILE A 30 -3.91 4.38 -8.70
CA ILE A 30 -5.00 5.24 -9.11
C ILE A 30 -4.69 5.73 -10.52
N HIS A 31 -5.67 5.64 -11.41
CA HIS A 31 -5.60 6.22 -12.74
C HIS A 31 -6.47 7.48 -12.79
N ILE A 32 -5.84 8.59 -13.13
CA ILE A 32 -6.54 9.86 -13.34
C ILE A 32 -6.45 10.17 -14.85
N PRO A 33 -7.59 10.30 -15.57
CA PRO A 33 -7.57 10.73 -16.96
C PRO A 33 -6.76 12.02 -17.09
N ILE A 34 -5.88 12.13 -18.11
CA ILE A 34 -4.99 13.26 -18.38
C ILE A 34 -3.67 13.20 -17.58
N PHE A 35 -3.69 12.87 -16.29
CA PHE A 35 -2.48 12.79 -15.46
C PHE A 35 -1.80 11.41 -15.49
N GLY A 36 -2.52 10.39 -15.95
CA GLY A 36 -2.02 9.02 -16.04
C GLY A 36 -2.14 8.24 -14.73
N SER A 37 -1.39 7.15 -14.64
CA SER A 37 -1.42 6.26 -13.48
C SER A 37 -0.45 6.72 -12.40
N LEU A 38 -0.95 6.88 -11.18
CA LEU A 38 -0.17 7.19 -9.97
C LEU A 38 0.19 5.89 -9.25
N SER A 39 1.43 5.79 -8.81
CA SER A 39 1.90 4.73 -7.91
C SER A 39 2.71 5.34 -6.78
N TYR A 40 3.07 4.55 -5.75
CA TYR A 40 3.95 5.07 -4.70
C TYR A 40 5.31 5.53 -5.25
N LEU A 41 5.85 4.86 -6.28
CA LEU A 41 7.16 5.20 -6.89
C LEU A 41 7.07 6.24 -8.00
N ARG A 42 5.89 6.50 -8.55
CA ARG A 42 5.66 7.46 -9.63
C ARG A 42 4.51 8.38 -9.28
N HIS A 43 4.85 9.53 -8.76
CA HIS A 43 3.89 10.58 -8.40
C HIS A 43 4.48 11.95 -8.71
N PRO A 44 3.67 12.96 -9.03
CA PRO A 44 4.10 14.35 -9.09
C PRO A 44 4.62 14.81 -7.73
N ALA A 45 5.61 15.71 -7.74
CA ALA A 45 6.29 16.20 -6.52
C ALA A 45 5.34 16.79 -5.46
N ASP A 46 4.16 17.21 -5.88
CA ASP A 46 3.17 17.87 -5.01
C ASP A 46 2.30 16.87 -4.21
N PHE A 47 2.39 15.57 -4.51
CA PHE A 47 1.64 14.53 -3.78
C PHE A 47 2.43 14.00 -2.59
N THR A 48 2.49 14.77 -1.50
CA THR A 48 3.23 14.41 -0.28
C THR A 48 2.77 13.10 0.37
N ALA A 49 1.48 12.76 0.28
CA ALA A 49 0.95 11.50 0.79
C ALA A 49 1.55 10.28 0.08
N CYS A 50 1.81 10.36 -1.23
CA CYS A 50 2.45 9.28 -1.98
C CYS A 50 3.94 9.17 -1.65
N SER A 51 4.66 10.30 -1.45
CA SER A 51 6.10 10.27 -1.13
C SER A 51 6.39 9.67 0.26
N ILE A 52 5.55 9.98 1.25
CA ILE A 52 5.64 9.34 2.57
C ILE A 52 5.27 7.86 2.45
N GLY A 53 4.22 7.54 1.68
CA GLY A 53 3.77 6.18 1.42
C GLY A 53 4.83 5.31 0.77
N GLU A 54 5.61 5.86 -0.16
CA GLU A 54 6.75 5.17 -0.79
C GLU A 54 7.74 4.66 0.25
N ILE A 55 8.22 5.56 1.11
CA ILE A 55 9.21 5.23 2.15
C ILE A 55 8.63 4.18 3.11
N VAL A 56 7.40 4.35 3.55
CA VAL A 56 6.76 3.45 4.52
C VAL A 56 6.54 2.06 3.92
N ILE A 57 6.03 1.96 2.70
CA ILE A 57 5.78 0.66 2.04
C ILE A 57 7.09 -0.06 1.71
N LEU A 58 8.11 0.65 1.20
CA LEU A 58 9.41 0.06 0.92
C LEU A 58 10.13 -0.37 2.21
N ALA A 59 10.05 0.43 3.27
CA ALA A 59 10.57 0.06 4.58
C ALA A 59 9.86 -1.17 5.14
N ALA A 60 8.53 -1.24 5.06
CA ALA A 60 7.74 -2.39 5.48
C ALA A 60 8.11 -3.65 4.68
N ALA A 61 8.28 -3.53 3.36
CA ALA A 61 8.72 -4.62 2.49
C ALA A 61 10.13 -5.12 2.88
N GLY A 62 11.10 -4.22 3.04
CA GLY A 62 12.45 -4.55 3.44
C GLY A 62 12.53 -5.20 4.83
N LEU A 63 11.85 -4.61 5.81
CA LEU A 63 11.79 -5.16 7.17
C LEU A 63 11.10 -6.53 7.21
N SER A 64 10.07 -6.77 6.39
CA SER A 64 9.40 -8.09 6.35
C SER A 64 10.35 -9.17 5.86
N VAL A 65 11.19 -8.88 4.85
CA VAL A 65 12.22 -9.81 4.37
C VAL A 65 13.26 -10.07 5.48
N VAL A 66 13.73 -9.01 6.15
CA VAL A 66 14.70 -9.15 7.26
C VAL A 66 14.12 -9.99 8.39
N PHE A 67 12.88 -9.73 8.84
CA PHE A 67 12.25 -10.49 9.91
C PHE A 67 11.99 -11.95 9.53
N ALA A 68 11.64 -12.22 8.27
CA ALA A 68 11.51 -13.58 7.75
C ALA A 68 12.86 -14.31 7.78
N LEU A 69 13.94 -13.68 7.33
CA LEU A 69 15.29 -14.26 7.34
C LEU A 69 15.85 -14.45 8.75
N LEU A 70 15.58 -13.52 9.67
CA LEU A 70 15.95 -13.64 11.07
C LEU A 70 15.10 -14.67 11.85
N LYS A 71 14.18 -15.35 11.18
CA LYS A 71 13.25 -16.34 11.77
C LYS A 71 12.44 -15.76 12.95
N ARG A 72 12.06 -14.48 12.84
CA ARG A 72 11.19 -13.78 13.80
C ARG A 72 9.85 -13.42 13.15
N PRO A 73 9.06 -14.41 12.71
CA PRO A 73 7.84 -14.16 11.94
C PRO A 73 6.74 -13.42 12.73
N MET A 74 6.81 -13.43 14.07
CA MET A 74 5.88 -12.64 14.90
C MET A 74 5.98 -11.13 14.62
N LEU A 75 7.16 -10.62 14.23
CA LEU A 75 7.34 -9.20 13.92
C LEU A 75 6.71 -8.81 12.57
N LEU A 76 6.30 -9.77 11.74
CA LEU A 76 5.58 -9.52 10.49
C LEU A 76 4.18 -8.91 10.73
N TRP A 77 3.61 -9.10 11.92
CA TRP A 77 2.40 -8.39 12.33
C TRP A 77 2.59 -6.86 12.23
N LEU A 78 3.71 -6.35 12.72
CA LEU A 78 3.98 -4.91 12.69
C LEU A 78 4.06 -4.39 11.25
N THR A 79 4.84 -5.06 10.38
CA THR A 79 4.99 -4.63 8.99
C THR A 79 3.69 -4.76 8.20
N GLY A 80 2.91 -5.82 8.44
CA GLY A 80 1.61 -6.01 7.80
C GLY A 80 0.58 -4.95 8.21
N THR A 81 0.48 -4.62 9.51
CA THR A 81 -0.44 -3.57 9.99
C THR A 81 -0.03 -2.18 9.51
N VAL A 82 1.26 -1.86 9.50
CA VAL A 82 1.78 -0.58 8.98
C VAL A 82 1.47 -0.44 7.49
N ALA A 83 1.69 -1.50 6.70
CA ALA A 83 1.39 -1.48 5.27
C ALA A 83 -0.11 -1.28 4.99
N LEU A 84 -1.00 -1.95 5.74
CA LEU A 84 -2.45 -1.74 5.62
C LEU A 84 -2.87 -0.34 6.07
N ALA A 85 -2.36 0.14 7.19
CA ALA A 85 -2.66 1.48 7.68
C ALA A 85 -2.23 2.56 6.66
N GLN A 86 -1.05 2.39 6.05
CA GLN A 86 -0.56 3.28 5.00
C GLN A 86 -1.46 3.25 3.77
N LEU A 87 -1.88 2.05 3.31
CA LEU A 87 -2.77 1.92 2.17
C LEU A 87 -4.11 2.63 2.42
N VAL A 88 -4.75 2.35 3.56
CA VAL A 88 -6.01 3.00 3.94
C VAL A 88 -5.84 4.51 4.09
N GLY A 89 -4.76 4.95 4.74
CA GLY A 89 -4.45 6.38 4.88
C GLY A 89 -4.31 7.08 3.53
N THR A 90 -3.60 6.48 2.58
CA THR A 90 -3.45 7.02 1.23
C THR A 90 -4.80 7.15 0.52
N LEU A 91 -5.67 6.13 0.63
CA LEU A 91 -6.99 6.16 0.00
C LEU A 91 -7.90 7.25 0.62
N VAL A 92 -7.91 7.35 1.95
CA VAL A 92 -8.71 8.36 2.66
C VAL A 92 -8.25 9.79 2.33
N ILE A 93 -6.94 10.04 2.31
CA ILE A 93 -6.38 11.34 1.94
C ILE A 93 -6.74 11.67 0.49
N PHE A 94 -6.59 10.70 -0.42
CA PHE A 94 -6.94 10.90 -1.82
C PHE A 94 -8.41 11.25 -2.01
N GLU A 95 -9.33 10.53 -1.36
CA GLU A 95 -10.77 10.80 -1.44
C GLU A 95 -11.10 12.20 -0.88
N HIS A 96 -10.49 12.56 0.26
CA HIS A 96 -10.71 13.86 0.87
C HIS A 96 -10.21 15.01 -0.02
N ASP A 97 -9.00 14.90 -0.57
CA ASP A 97 -8.40 15.92 -1.42
C ASP A 97 -9.13 16.01 -2.76
N ALA A 98 -9.51 14.87 -3.35
CA ALA A 98 -10.33 14.86 -4.56
C ALA A 98 -11.69 15.53 -4.37
N ALA A 99 -12.38 15.23 -3.26
CA ALA A 99 -13.65 15.85 -2.92
C ALA A 99 -13.51 17.38 -2.73
N ALA A 100 -12.43 17.84 -2.11
CA ALA A 100 -12.16 19.27 -1.93
C ALA A 100 -11.92 20.01 -3.25
N VAL A 101 -11.20 19.39 -4.19
CA VAL A 101 -10.96 19.95 -5.53
C VAL A 101 -12.25 19.99 -6.35
N VAL A 102 -13.04 18.90 -6.33
CA VAL A 102 -14.34 18.84 -7.02
C VAL A 102 -15.29 19.91 -6.47
N ALA A 103 -15.39 20.05 -5.14
CA ALA A 103 -16.25 21.07 -4.52
C ALA A 103 -15.83 22.51 -4.88
N LYS A 104 -14.53 22.75 -5.07
CA LYS A 104 -14.04 24.06 -5.56
C LYS A 104 -14.36 24.27 -7.04
N ALA A 105 -14.24 23.23 -7.86
CA ALA A 105 -14.54 23.28 -9.30
C ALA A 105 -16.02 23.57 -9.59
N ASP A 106 -16.94 23.15 -8.71
CA ASP A 106 -18.38 23.37 -8.84
C ASP A 106 -18.85 24.77 -8.39
N GLN A 107 -17.94 25.64 -7.94
CA GLN A 107 -18.31 27.00 -7.53
C GLN A 107 -18.67 27.87 -8.75
N PRO A 108 -19.87 28.51 -8.75
CA PRO A 108 -20.38 29.26 -9.92
C PRO A 108 -19.55 30.50 -10.28
N ASN A 109 -18.67 30.94 -9.37
CA ASN A 109 -17.82 32.12 -9.57
C ASN A 109 -16.39 31.78 -9.99
N LEU A 110 -16.09 30.49 -10.23
CA LEU A 110 -14.75 30.06 -10.61
C LEU A 110 -14.55 30.24 -12.11
N VAL A 111 -13.69 31.20 -12.48
CA VAL A 111 -13.35 31.51 -13.89
C VAL A 111 -12.10 30.74 -14.34
N ASP A 112 -11.53 29.87 -13.49
CA ASP A 112 -10.30 29.14 -13.82
C ASP A 112 -10.60 27.82 -14.54
N PRO A 113 -10.35 27.75 -15.88
CA PRO A 113 -10.61 26.54 -16.66
C PRO A 113 -9.79 25.34 -16.20
N LEU A 114 -8.60 25.56 -15.60
CA LEU A 114 -7.73 24.47 -15.10
C LEU A 114 -8.36 23.76 -13.90
N MET A 115 -9.01 24.49 -13.00
CA MET A 115 -9.73 23.91 -11.87
C MET A 115 -10.95 23.09 -12.30
N MET A 116 -11.70 23.56 -13.29
CA MET A 116 -12.81 22.81 -13.85
C MET A 116 -12.35 21.50 -14.51
N TRP A 117 -11.23 21.53 -15.22
CA TRP A 117 -10.62 20.35 -15.83
C TRP A 117 -10.10 19.37 -14.78
N ALA A 118 -9.43 19.87 -13.73
CA ALA A 118 -8.95 19.05 -12.64
C ALA A 118 -10.10 18.35 -11.89
N GLY A 119 -11.17 19.07 -11.60
CA GLY A 119 -12.38 18.52 -10.98
C GLY A 119 -13.00 17.40 -11.82
N SER A 120 -13.18 17.64 -13.14
CA SER A 120 -13.70 16.62 -14.07
C SER A 120 -12.78 15.40 -14.15
N ALA A 121 -11.47 15.57 -14.20
CA ALA A 121 -10.52 14.46 -14.23
C ALA A 121 -10.58 13.62 -12.94
N LEU A 122 -10.71 14.24 -11.77
CA LEU A 122 -10.81 13.55 -10.49
C LEU A 122 -12.14 12.81 -10.32
N GLN A 123 -13.24 13.31 -10.85
CA GLN A 123 -14.52 12.59 -10.86
C GLN A 123 -14.46 11.27 -11.67
N HIS A 124 -13.54 11.17 -12.63
CA HIS A 124 -13.32 9.97 -13.45
C HIS A 124 -12.11 9.14 -13.00
N ALA A 125 -11.52 9.45 -11.85
CA ALA A 125 -10.44 8.66 -11.29
C ALA A 125 -10.89 7.23 -10.98
N ARG A 126 -10.05 6.25 -11.29
CA ARG A 126 -10.32 4.83 -11.07
C ARG A 126 -9.21 4.19 -10.26
N PHE A 127 -9.62 3.36 -9.32
CA PHE A 127 -8.67 2.50 -8.59
C PHE A 127 -8.15 1.40 -9.51
N GLU A 128 -6.86 1.14 -9.43
CA GLU A 128 -6.19 0.12 -10.22
C GLU A 128 -5.73 -1.07 -9.37
N TRP A 129 -5.24 -2.10 -10.04
CA TRP A 129 -4.85 -3.38 -9.45
C TRP A 129 -3.73 -3.28 -8.40
N GLY A 130 -2.93 -2.22 -8.41
CA GLY A 130 -1.85 -2.00 -7.44
C GLY A 130 -2.34 -1.99 -5.99
N ILE A 131 -3.54 -1.45 -5.73
CA ILE A 131 -4.18 -1.50 -4.42
C ILE A 131 -4.37 -2.95 -3.95
N ALA A 132 -4.86 -3.81 -4.84
CA ALA A 132 -5.09 -5.22 -4.53
C ALA A 132 -3.76 -5.94 -4.23
N VAL A 133 -2.69 -5.64 -4.96
CA VAL A 133 -1.37 -6.25 -4.74
C VAL A 133 -0.81 -5.86 -3.37
N VAL A 134 -0.86 -4.57 -3.01
CA VAL A 134 -0.40 -4.10 -1.68
C VAL A 134 -1.25 -4.73 -0.57
N ALA A 135 -2.59 -4.75 -0.73
CA ALA A 135 -3.49 -5.36 0.25
C ALA A 135 -3.21 -6.86 0.45
N VAL A 136 -3.07 -7.61 -0.64
CA VAL A 136 -2.73 -9.05 -0.58
C VAL A 136 -1.37 -9.25 0.09
N GLY A 137 -0.35 -8.47 -0.27
CA GLY A 137 0.97 -8.53 0.37
C GLY A 137 0.89 -8.32 1.88
N ALA A 138 0.16 -7.29 2.32
CA ALA A 138 -0.03 -7.00 3.74
C ALA A 138 -0.81 -8.10 4.48
N VAL A 139 -1.88 -8.63 3.87
CA VAL A 139 -2.65 -9.76 4.43
C VAL A 139 -1.78 -11.02 4.56
N MET A 140 -0.91 -11.31 3.58
CA MET A 140 0.02 -12.44 3.66
C MET A 140 1.01 -12.28 4.82
N LEU A 141 1.49 -11.07 5.11
CA LEU A 141 2.35 -10.81 6.28
C LEU A 141 1.62 -11.08 7.59
N LEU A 142 0.36 -10.64 7.69
CA LEU A 142 -0.48 -10.91 8.86
C LEU A 142 -0.77 -12.40 9.03
N ALA A 143 -1.06 -13.10 7.93
CA ALA A 143 -1.25 -14.56 7.94
C ALA A 143 0.02 -15.30 8.38
N ALA A 144 1.20 -14.85 7.92
CA ALA A 144 2.49 -15.40 8.36
C ALA A 144 2.70 -15.25 9.88
N ALA A 145 2.38 -14.06 10.42
CA ALA A 145 2.47 -13.80 11.85
C ALA A 145 1.48 -14.65 12.66
N LEU A 146 0.23 -14.80 12.19
CA LEU A 146 -0.79 -15.65 12.83
C LEU A 146 -0.39 -17.13 12.84
N CYS A 147 0.14 -17.65 11.73
CA CYS A 147 0.65 -19.02 11.66
C CYS A 147 1.78 -19.25 12.67
N ALA A 148 2.73 -18.30 12.74
CA ALA A 148 3.82 -18.37 13.70
C ALA A 148 3.34 -18.34 15.16
N TRP A 149 2.34 -17.51 15.46
CA TRP A 149 1.77 -17.43 16.81
C TRP A 149 1.07 -18.74 17.20
N ARG A 150 0.31 -19.34 16.28
CA ARG A 150 -0.35 -20.65 16.52
C ARG A 150 0.65 -21.76 16.74
N ASP A 151 1.78 -21.75 16.04
CA ASP A 151 2.82 -22.77 16.21
C ASP A 151 3.54 -22.61 17.58
N ALA A 152 3.76 -21.36 18.02
CA ALA A 152 4.33 -21.06 19.32
C ALA A 152 3.40 -21.45 20.49
N SER A 153 2.08 -21.38 20.30
CA SER A 153 1.10 -21.76 21.34
C SER A 153 0.93 -23.27 21.51
N LYS A 154 1.49 -24.09 20.61
CA LYS A 154 1.43 -25.57 20.66
C LYS A 154 2.71 -26.21 21.17
N ALA A 155 3.77 -25.42 21.38
CA ALA A 155 5.08 -25.87 21.85
C ALA A 155 5.22 -25.69 23.36
#